data_8a7edba58292deb3dda63fcc3b6f2d4d
#
_entry.id   8a7edba58292deb3dda63fcc3b6f2d4d
#
_cell.length_a   1.000
_cell.length_b   1.000
_cell.length_c   1.000
_cell.angle_alpha   90.00
_cell.angle_beta   90.00
_cell.angle_gamma   90.00
#
_symmetry.space_group_name_H-M   'P 1'
#
loop_
_entity.id
_entity.type
_entity.pdbx_description
1 polymer ?
#
loop_
_entity_poly.entity_id
_entity_poly.type
_entity_poly.pdbx_seq_one_letter_code
_entity_poly.pdbx_strand_id
1 'polypeptide(L)'
;MKTKFLFVFTALLTIFSCNEEVFLSYGEDINSDVKFYVKIDDKLEVTNVTGEILDVCPKKGCWMNVKVDSDTLFVKFKDYGFFVPKSGVVGKKVLMTGKIFKDTISVERLKHYAEDAKKSVEEISLITEPEYKINMLASGVAIQEN
;
A
#
# COMPACT_ATOMS: atom_id res chain seq x y z
N MET A 1 3.32 -38.35 62.76
CA MET A 1 3.25 -36.96 62.19
C MET A 1 3.16 -37.04 60.67
N LYS A 2 1.99 -36.79 60.15
CA LYS A 2 1.74 -36.84 58.70
C LYS A 2 1.73 -35.41 58.15
N THR A 3 2.82 -35.00 57.52
CA THR A 3 2.93 -33.67 56.85
C THR A 3 2.24 -33.75 55.53
N LYS A 4 1.09 -33.08 55.39
CA LYS A 4 0.40 -32.91 54.09
C LYS A 4 1.09 -31.80 53.28
N PHE A 5 1.75 -32.19 52.21
CA PHE A 5 2.31 -31.26 51.22
C PHE A 5 1.17 -30.77 50.33
N LEU A 6 0.78 -29.50 50.50
CA LEU A 6 -0.23 -28.83 49.69
C LEU A 6 0.44 -28.28 48.44
N PHE A 7 0.30 -28.98 47.30
CA PHE A 7 0.72 -28.48 45.99
C PHE A 7 -0.27 -27.40 45.55
N VAL A 8 0.15 -26.14 45.68
CA VAL A 8 -0.55 -25.01 45.01
C VAL A 8 -0.17 -25.01 43.57
N PHE A 9 -1.07 -25.50 42.71
CA PHE A 9 -0.94 -25.46 41.27
C PHE A 9 -1.38 -24.08 40.79
N THR A 10 -0.42 -23.14 40.65
CA THR A 10 -0.67 -21.82 40.11
C THR A 10 -0.86 -21.96 38.60
N ALA A 11 -2.11 -21.97 38.13
CA ALA A 11 -2.46 -21.93 36.73
C ALA A 11 -2.12 -20.53 36.17
N LEU A 12 -1.00 -20.44 35.44
CA LEU A 12 -0.60 -19.25 34.68
C LEU A 12 -1.54 -19.12 33.48
N LEU A 13 -2.60 -18.33 33.62
CA LEU A 13 -3.46 -17.93 32.49
C LEU A 13 -2.65 -17.00 31.58
N THR A 14 -2.07 -17.55 30.53
CA THR A 14 -1.56 -16.78 29.41
C THR A 14 -2.77 -16.26 28.59
N ILE A 15 -3.14 -15.02 28.83
CA ILE A 15 -4.08 -14.28 27.98
C ILE A 15 -3.37 -14.05 26.64
N PHE A 16 -3.70 -14.89 25.65
CA PHE A 16 -3.43 -14.58 24.24
C PHE A 16 -4.32 -13.41 23.88
N SER A 17 -3.74 -12.20 23.92
CA SER A 17 -4.36 -11.01 23.33
C SER A 17 -4.32 -11.21 21.81
N CYS A 18 -5.44 -11.64 21.24
CA CYS A 18 -5.66 -11.61 19.81
C CYS A 18 -5.82 -10.14 19.43
N ASN A 19 -4.77 -9.52 18.88
CA ASN A 19 -4.87 -8.19 18.29
C ASN A 19 -5.60 -8.38 16.94
N GLU A 20 -6.90 -8.19 16.91
CA GLU A 20 -7.63 -8.07 15.65
C GLU A 20 -7.20 -6.74 14.98
N GLU A 21 -6.56 -6.85 13.81
CA GLU A 21 -6.28 -5.69 12.99
C GLU A 21 -7.61 -5.13 12.46
N VAL A 22 -7.97 -3.93 12.88
CA VAL A 22 -9.16 -3.22 12.41
C VAL A 22 -8.80 -2.40 11.18
N PHE A 23 -9.63 -2.49 10.14
CA PHE A 23 -9.45 -1.76 8.89
C PHE A 23 -10.69 -0.92 8.59
N LEU A 24 -10.47 0.33 8.15
CA LEU A 24 -11.52 1.20 7.60
C LEU A 24 -11.51 1.14 6.08
N SER A 25 -12.65 0.82 5.50
CA SER A 25 -12.85 0.70 4.06
C SER A 25 -13.23 2.02 3.40
N TYR A 26 -12.72 2.24 2.19
CA TYR A 26 -13.00 3.36 1.30
C TYR A 26 -13.25 2.83 -0.11
N GLY A 27 -14.31 3.30 -0.77
CA GLY A 27 -14.75 2.76 -2.06
C GLY A 27 -15.55 1.47 -1.92
N GLU A 28 -15.28 0.48 -2.76
CA GLU A 28 -15.90 -0.85 -2.65
C GLU A 28 -15.40 -1.56 -1.38
N ASP A 29 -16.30 -2.28 -0.72
CA ASP A 29 -15.95 -3.04 0.47
C ASP A 29 -14.91 -4.12 0.15
N ILE A 30 -13.87 -4.17 0.94
CA ILE A 30 -12.83 -5.19 0.83
C ILE A 30 -13.19 -6.35 1.74
N ASN A 31 -13.41 -7.51 1.12
CA ASN A 31 -13.53 -8.75 1.87
C ASN A 31 -12.14 -9.17 2.39
N SER A 32 -11.95 -9.13 3.70
CA SER A 32 -10.70 -9.54 4.36
C SER A 32 -10.39 -11.04 4.22
N ASP A 33 -11.39 -11.86 3.86
CA ASP A 33 -11.23 -13.30 3.68
C ASP A 33 -10.54 -13.66 2.36
N VAL A 34 -10.40 -12.71 1.43
CA VAL A 34 -9.65 -12.93 0.19
C VAL A 34 -8.15 -12.81 0.41
N LYS A 35 -7.40 -13.56 -0.38
CA LYS A 35 -5.94 -13.52 -0.31
C LYS A 35 -5.39 -12.21 -0.89
N PHE A 36 -4.62 -11.48 -0.08
CA PHE A 36 -3.86 -10.32 -0.52
C PHE A 36 -2.43 -10.70 -0.85
N TYR A 37 -1.93 -10.22 -1.97
CA TYR A 37 -0.58 -10.46 -2.42
C TYR A 37 0.36 -9.34 -1.95
N VAL A 38 1.55 -9.73 -1.50
CA VAL A 38 2.64 -8.81 -1.14
C VAL A 38 3.58 -8.53 -2.31
N LYS A 39 3.29 -9.10 -3.49
CA LYS A 39 4.02 -8.89 -4.74
C LYS A 39 3.09 -8.44 -5.83
N ILE A 40 3.61 -7.59 -6.71
CA ILE A 40 2.89 -7.09 -7.87
C ILE A 40 3.03 -8.11 -9.01
N ASP A 41 1.90 -8.56 -9.54
CA ASP A 41 1.84 -9.32 -10.79
C ASP A 41 1.12 -8.48 -11.84
N ASP A 42 1.87 -7.99 -12.82
CA ASP A 42 1.38 -7.14 -13.91
C ASP A 42 0.53 -7.88 -14.95
N LYS A 43 0.40 -9.20 -14.80
CA LYS A 43 -0.44 -10.05 -15.66
C LYS A 43 -1.88 -10.17 -15.15
N LEU A 44 -2.16 -9.75 -13.93
CA LEU A 44 -3.49 -9.84 -13.33
C LEU A 44 -4.32 -8.61 -13.68
N GLU A 45 -5.46 -8.82 -14.32
CA GLU A 45 -6.41 -7.72 -14.62
C GLU A 45 -7.02 -7.11 -13.36
N VAL A 46 -7.35 -7.95 -12.38
CA VAL A 46 -7.83 -7.53 -11.05
C VAL A 46 -7.04 -8.26 -10.00
N THR A 47 -6.52 -7.56 -9.03
CA THR A 47 -5.70 -8.13 -7.98
C THR A 47 -5.98 -7.50 -6.63
N ASN A 48 -5.73 -8.28 -5.59
CA ASN A 48 -5.77 -7.85 -4.20
C ASN A 48 -4.32 -7.73 -3.71
N VAL A 49 -3.92 -6.53 -3.33
CA VAL A 49 -2.54 -6.22 -2.92
C VAL A 49 -2.55 -5.59 -1.54
N THR A 50 -1.57 -5.96 -0.72
CA THR A 50 -1.30 -5.31 0.57
C THR A 50 0.06 -4.63 0.55
N GLY A 51 0.17 -3.52 1.27
CA GLY A 51 1.41 -2.77 1.38
C GLY A 51 1.36 -1.76 2.51
N GLU A 52 2.34 -0.86 2.52
CA GLU A 52 2.47 0.24 3.47
C GLU A 52 2.33 1.58 2.75
N ILE A 53 1.52 2.48 3.28
CA ILE A 53 1.30 3.80 2.71
C ILE A 53 2.55 4.66 2.93
N LEU A 54 3.18 5.12 1.84
CA LEU A 54 4.33 6.01 1.87
C LEU A 54 3.93 7.49 1.83
N ASP A 55 2.88 7.80 1.07
CA ASP A 55 2.43 9.17 0.85
C ASP A 55 0.99 9.19 0.35
N VAL A 56 0.28 10.29 0.56
CA VAL A 56 -1.09 10.54 0.10
C VAL A 56 -1.25 11.94 -0.44
N CYS A 57 -2.21 12.13 -1.34
CA CYS A 57 -2.56 13.45 -1.87
C CYS A 57 -2.91 14.45 -0.75
N PRO A 58 -2.11 15.50 -0.52
CA PRO A 58 -2.33 16.44 0.58
C PRO A 58 -3.54 17.34 0.37
N LYS A 59 -4.00 17.49 -0.88
CA LYS A 59 -5.16 18.34 -1.20
C LYS A 59 -6.49 17.66 -0.94
N LYS A 60 -6.67 16.42 -1.44
CA LYS A 60 -7.96 15.72 -1.42
C LYS A 60 -7.89 14.26 -0.98
N GLY A 61 -6.70 13.66 -0.84
CA GLY A 61 -6.58 12.22 -0.63
C GLY A 61 -7.02 11.40 -1.86
N CYS A 62 -6.78 11.91 -3.07
CA CYS A 62 -7.27 11.33 -4.33
C CYS A 62 -6.29 10.35 -4.99
N TRP A 63 -5.13 10.17 -4.41
CA TRP A 63 -4.11 9.18 -4.77
C TRP A 63 -3.24 8.86 -3.56
N MET A 64 -2.51 7.76 -3.64
CA MET A 64 -1.49 7.41 -2.66
C MET A 64 -0.33 6.65 -3.33
N ASN A 65 0.85 6.71 -2.72
CA ASN A 65 1.98 5.85 -3.01
C ASN A 65 2.05 4.77 -1.94
N VAL A 66 2.17 3.53 -2.37
CA VAL A 66 2.18 2.36 -1.48
C VAL A 66 3.41 1.51 -1.78
N LYS A 67 4.16 1.17 -0.74
CA LYS A 67 5.25 0.21 -0.82
C LYS A 67 4.67 -1.20 -0.82
N VAL A 68 4.97 -1.96 -1.85
CA VAL A 68 4.60 -3.37 -2.01
C VAL A 68 5.87 -4.17 -2.28
N ASP A 69 6.36 -4.91 -1.31
CA ASP A 69 7.66 -5.58 -1.33
C ASP A 69 8.83 -4.58 -1.61
N SER A 70 9.49 -4.71 -2.74
CA SER A 70 10.57 -3.82 -3.20
C SER A 70 10.10 -2.66 -4.08
N ASP A 71 8.84 -2.68 -4.51
CA ASP A 71 8.30 -1.74 -5.48
C ASP A 71 7.45 -0.64 -4.82
N THR A 72 7.33 0.48 -5.53
CA THR A 72 6.39 1.55 -5.19
C THR A 72 5.25 1.56 -6.20
N LEU A 73 4.03 1.38 -5.69
CA LEU A 73 2.81 1.36 -6.47
C LEU A 73 2.12 2.72 -6.36
N PHE A 74 1.92 3.41 -7.48
CA PHE A 74 1.12 4.62 -7.52
C PHE A 74 -0.35 4.26 -7.70
N VAL A 75 -1.17 4.60 -6.72
CA VAL A 75 -2.58 4.19 -6.63
C VAL A 75 -3.49 5.39 -6.86
N LYS A 76 -4.32 5.29 -7.88
CA LYS A 76 -5.46 6.19 -8.13
C LYS A 76 -6.76 5.46 -7.80
N PHE A 77 -7.79 6.22 -7.49
CA PHE A 77 -9.11 5.66 -7.18
C PHE A 77 -10.01 5.70 -8.40
N LYS A 78 -10.70 4.58 -8.63
CA LYS A 78 -11.58 4.38 -9.78
C LYS A 78 -12.64 5.49 -9.85
N ASP A 79 -12.76 6.10 -11.01
CA ASP A 79 -13.77 7.11 -11.35
C ASP A 79 -13.82 8.31 -10.40
N TYR A 80 -12.72 8.57 -9.63
CA TYR A 80 -12.73 9.57 -8.56
C TYR A 80 -13.84 9.34 -7.51
N GLY A 81 -14.27 8.08 -7.36
CA GLY A 81 -15.45 7.71 -6.59
C GLY A 81 -15.29 7.78 -5.07
N PHE A 82 -14.05 7.82 -4.57
CA PHE A 82 -13.76 7.93 -3.14
C PHE A 82 -12.39 8.58 -2.89
N PHE A 83 -12.14 8.94 -1.63
CA PHE A 83 -10.90 9.54 -1.17
C PHE A 83 -10.46 8.93 0.16
N VAL A 84 -9.15 8.91 0.41
CA VAL A 84 -8.59 8.48 1.69
C VAL A 84 -8.25 9.68 2.57
N PRO A 85 -8.04 9.52 3.89
CA PRO A 85 -7.60 10.60 4.76
C PRO A 85 -6.29 11.23 4.27
N LYS A 86 -6.20 12.55 4.35
CA LYS A 86 -5.03 13.33 3.89
C LYS A 86 -3.85 13.28 4.85
N SER A 87 -4.07 12.81 6.07
CA SER A 87 -3.06 12.74 7.14
C SER A 87 -3.35 11.59 8.09
N GLY A 88 -2.35 11.16 8.84
CA GLY A 88 -2.47 10.09 9.85
C GLY A 88 -2.55 8.68 9.27
N VAL A 89 -2.25 8.50 7.98
CA VAL A 89 -2.29 7.18 7.30
C VAL A 89 -0.93 6.74 6.76
N VAL A 90 0.04 7.61 6.69
CA VAL A 90 1.42 7.26 6.29
C VAL A 90 2.01 6.27 7.29
N GLY A 91 2.67 5.22 6.80
CA GLY A 91 3.21 4.12 7.58
C GLY A 91 2.20 3.04 7.96
N LYS A 92 0.90 3.24 7.68
CA LYS A 92 -0.12 2.24 7.96
C LYS A 92 -0.20 1.17 6.88
N LYS A 93 -0.58 -0.02 7.30
CA LYS A 93 -0.89 -1.13 6.40
C LYS A 93 -2.17 -0.83 5.63
N VAL A 94 -2.16 -1.15 4.35
CA VAL A 94 -3.29 -0.98 3.46
C VAL A 94 -3.57 -2.25 2.67
N LEU A 95 -4.85 -2.56 2.54
CA LEU A 95 -5.37 -3.60 1.65
C LEU A 95 -6.03 -2.88 0.47
N MET A 96 -5.80 -3.36 -0.75
CA MET A 96 -6.28 -2.72 -1.96
C MET A 96 -6.80 -3.74 -2.94
N THR A 97 -7.90 -3.45 -3.61
CA THR A 97 -8.41 -4.24 -4.74
C THR A 97 -8.58 -3.34 -5.96
N GLY A 98 -8.20 -3.85 -7.14
CA GLY A 98 -8.29 -3.07 -8.38
C GLY A 98 -7.43 -3.63 -9.49
N LYS A 99 -7.24 -2.84 -10.53
CA LYS A 99 -6.43 -3.20 -11.71
C LYS A 99 -5.02 -2.63 -11.58
N ILE A 100 -4.02 -3.48 -11.79
CA ILE A 100 -2.61 -3.07 -11.91
C ILE A 100 -2.26 -2.95 -13.38
N PHE A 101 -1.52 -1.92 -13.75
CA PHE A 101 -1.02 -1.73 -15.10
C PHE A 101 0.34 -1.06 -15.08
N LYS A 102 1.13 -1.39 -16.09
CA LYS A 102 2.46 -0.81 -16.31
C LYS A 102 2.32 0.39 -17.23
N ASP A 103 2.76 1.54 -16.75
CA ASP A 103 2.86 2.75 -17.54
C ASP A 103 4.32 2.97 -17.98
N THR A 104 4.50 3.49 -19.19
CA THR A 104 5.83 3.74 -19.74
C THR A 104 5.99 5.23 -19.98
N ILE A 105 6.98 5.83 -19.33
CA ILE A 105 7.38 7.22 -19.59
C ILE A 105 8.47 7.18 -20.64
N SER A 106 8.18 7.73 -21.82
CA SER A 106 9.14 7.76 -22.92
C SER A 106 10.38 8.60 -22.58
N VAL A 107 11.50 8.28 -23.22
CA VAL A 107 12.75 9.06 -23.11
C VAL A 107 12.53 10.55 -23.37
N GLU A 108 11.73 10.89 -24.37
CA GLU A 108 11.39 12.28 -24.71
C GLU A 108 10.70 12.98 -23.54
N ARG A 109 9.70 12.33 -22.91
CA ARG A 109 8.98 12.89 -21.75
C ARG A 109 9.86 13.01 -20.53
N LEU A 110 10.76 12.04 -20.29
CA LEU A 110 11.73 12.11 -19.20
C LEU A 110 12.70 13.26 -19.37
N LYS A 111 13.19 13.49 -20.59
CA LYS A 111 14.03 14.65 -20.92
C LYS A 111 13.32 15.96 -20.68
N HIS A 112 12.07 16.07 -21.12
CA HIS A 112 11.24 17.25 -20.88
C HIS A 112 11.04 17.51 -19.36
N TYR A 113 10.79 16.49 -18.56
CA TYR A 113 10.72 16.62 -17.09
C TYR A 113 12.05 17.07 -16.49
N ALA A 114 13.17 16.58 -16.99
CA ALA A 114 14.50 16.98 -16.54
C ALA A 114 14.81 18.45 -16.90
N GLU A 115 14.38 18.92 -18.08
CA GLU A 115 14.46 20.32 -18.50
C GLU A 115 13.63 21.22 -17.57
N ASP A 116 12.38 20.86 -17.27
CA ASP A 116 11.50 21.58 -16.36
C ASP A 116 12.08 21.65 -14.92
N ALA A 117 12.79 20.57 -14.52
CA ALA A 117 13.52 20.50 -13.25
C ALA A 117 14.89 21.23 -13.29
N LYS A 118 15.23 21.93 -14.42
CA LYS A 118 16.47 22.66 -14.62
C LYS A 118 17.73 21.81 -14.44
N LYS A 119 17.67 20.54 -14.85
CA LYS A 119 18.83 19.65 -14.90
C LYS A 119 19.84 20.14 -15.93
N SER A 120 21.11 19.77 -15.74
CA SER A 120 22.15 20.12 -16.72
C SER A 120 21.98 19.36 -18.04
N VAL A 121 22.56 19.90 -19.11
CA VAL A 121 22.52 19.26 -20.44
C VAL A 121 23.17 17.87 -20.41
N GLU A 122 24.21 17.71 -19.60
CA GLU A 122 24.90 16.44 -19.37
C GLU A 122 23.96 15.42 -18.73
N GLU A 123 23.24 15.80 -17.64
CA GLU A 123 22.28 14.93 -16.98
C GLU A 123 21.13 14.51 -17.91
N ILE A 124 20.61 15.45 -18.72
CA ILE A 124 19.55 15.19 -19.69
C ILE A 124 20.03 14.23 -20.78
N SER A 125 21.27 14.36 -21.24
CA SER A 125 21.84 13.49 -22.27
C SER A 125 22.00 12.04 -21.83
N LEU A 126 22.11 11.79 -20.50
CA LEU A 126 22.21 10.44 -19.92
C LEU A 126 20.87 9.70 -19.91
N ILE A 127 19.76 10.39 -20.14
CA ILE A 127 18.43 9.76 -20.23
C ILE A 127 18.29 9.09 -21.59
N THR A 128 18.57 7.81 -21.66
CA THR A 128 18.60 7.02 -22.92
C THR A 128 17.55 5.93 -22.97
N GLU A 129 16.94 5.58 -21.81
CA GLU A 129 15.95 4.51 -21.71
C GLU A 129 14.63 5.00 -21.11
N PRO A 130 13.49 4.41 -21.49
CA PRO A 130 12.20 4.74 -20.90
C PRO A 130 12.14 4.28 -19.45
N GLU A 131 11.40 5.00 -18.62
CA GLU A 131 11.09 4.59 -17.24
C GLU A 131 9.74 3.87 -17.20
N TYR A 132 9.70 2.78 -16.45
CA TYR A 132 8.47 2.02 -16.20
C TYR A 132 7.94 2.32 -14.81
N LYS A 133 6.65 2.67 -14.73
CA LYS A 133 5.94 2.85 -13.46
C LYS A 133 4.81 1.84 -13.35
N ILE A 134 4.69 1.27 -12.18
CA ILE A 134 3.57 0.38 -11.87
C ILE A 134 2.50 1.20 -11.18
N ASN A 135 1.32 1.19 -11.77
CA ASN A 135 0.16 1.95 -11.30
C ASN A 135 -0.98 1.00 -10.96
N MET A 136 -1.84 1.44 -10.05
CA MET A 136 -3.08 0.75 -9.72
C MET A 136 -4.26 1.70 -9.83
N LEU A 137 -5.33 1.22 -10.43
CA LEU A 137 -6.65 1.83 -10.35
C LEU A 137 -7.48 1.04 -9.35
N ALA A 138 -7.48 1.50 -8.10
CA ALA A 138 -8.15 0.82 -7.02
C ALA A 138 -9.67 1.07 -7.05
N SER A 139 -10.47 0.02 -6.94
CA SER A 139 -11.92 0.11 -6.73
C SER A 139 -12.28 0.15 -5.24
N GLY A 140 -11.43 -0.44 -4.38
CA GLY A 140 -11.57 -0.42 -2.94
C GLY A 140 -10.22 -0.38 -2.23
N VAL A 141 -10.20 0.25 -1.06
CA VAL A 141 -9.05 0.40 -0.18
C VAL A 141 -9.50 0.22 1.27
N ALA A 142 -8.76 -0.55 2.06
CA ALA A 142 -8.97 -0.64 3.51
C ALA A 142 -7.68 -0.32 4.24
N ILE A 143 -7.71 0.70 5.10
CA ILE A 143 -6.55 1.22 5.84
C ILE A 143 -6.65 0.76 7.29
N GLN A 144 -5.57 0.21 7.81
CA GLN A 144 -5.47 -0.22 9.20
C GLN A 144 -5.73 0.94 10.15
N GLU A 145 -6.63 0.74 11.10
CA GLU A 145 -6.72 1.60 12.30
C GLU A 145 -5.59 1.24 13.29
N ASN A 146 -5.31 2.13 14.20
CA ASN A 146 -4.29 1.86 15.23
C ASN A 146 -4.85 0.98 16.34
#